data_68e66b2f7d0c81f1e39c7c3b85788d09
#
_entry.id   68e66b2f7d0c81f1e39c7c3b85788d09
#
_cell.length_a   1.000
_cell.length_b   1.000
_cell.length_c   1.000
_cell.angle_alpha   90.00
_cell.angle_beta   90.00
_cell.angle_gamma   90.00
#
_symmetry.space_group_name_H-M   'P 1'
#
loop_
_entity.id
_entity.type
_entity.pdbx_description
1 polymer ?
#
loop_
_entity_poly.entity_id
_entity_poly.type
_entity_poly.pdbx_seq_one_letter_code
_entity_poly.pdbx_strand_id
1 'polypeptide(L)'
;MSIIDRYVRTRERQATDARPTLEYIDDDSYHEAELLKTRLAATRPGREQAAEYQRLVLEILNYLFSPELIDGQPEVRTIDGTERRDIIFTNDSDESFWDYVRTAHDGIVVMFETKNTDELDIAAINQTATYLGDRIGRMGIIVTRNSPSDAMKKKIFSVGNDSAPNRKVILTLSDAHLRDLLDLCCKGGSPTTWMQKHYRAFRTAIQ
;
A
#
# COMPACT_ATOMS: atom_id res chain seq x y z
N MET A 1 -15.42 15.88 -3.39
CA MET A 1 -14.17 16.67 -3.36
C MET A 1 -13.23 16.11 -4.40
N SER A 2 -12.60 16.94 -5.26
CA SER A 2 -11.73 16.42 -6.33
C SER A 2 -10.37 16.01 -5.77
N ILE A 3 -9.67 15.10 -6.49
CA ILE A 3 -8.28 14.70 -6.16
C ILE A 3 -7.37 15.93 -6.08
N ILE A 4 -7.62 16.93 -6.93
CA ILE A 4 -6.87 18.20 -6.96
C ILE A 4 -7.07 19.01 -5.68
N ASP A 5 -8.30 19.11 -5.16
CA ASP A 5 -8.59 19.84 -3.91
C ASP A 5 -7.88 19.19 -2.71
N ARG A 6 -7.80 17.88 -2.73
CA ARG A 6 -7.09 17.11 -1.71
C ARG A 6 -5.57 17.31 -1.80
N TYR A 7 -5.02 17.33 -3.02
CA TYR A 7 -3.61 17.61 -3.29
C TYR A 7 -3.21 19.00 -2.77
N VAL A 8 -3.95 20.03 -3.13
CA VAL A 8 -3.69 21.43 -2.69
C VAL A 8 -3.70 21.50 -1.16
N ARG A 9 -4.72 20.96 -0.50
CA ARG A 9 -4.83 20.98 0.97
C ARG A 9 -3.71 20.21 1.67
N THR A 10 -3.26 19.08 1.10
CA THR A 10 -2.15 18.29 1.68
C THR A 10 -0.82 19.03 1.52
N ARG A 11 -0.56 19.67 0.39
CA ARG A 11 0.64 20.50 0.16
C ARG A 11 0.65 21.75 1.04
N GLU A 12 -0.48 22.41 1.24
CA GLU A 12 -0.60 23.52 2.17
C GLU A 12 -0.34 23.13 3.63
N ARG A 13 -0.75 21.91 4.03
CA ARG A 13 -0.41 21.34 5.35
C ARG A 13 1.07 21.05 5.53
N GLN A 14 1.74 20.57 4.48
CA GLN A 14 3.19 20.28 4.50
C GLN A 14 4.04 21.55 4.52
N ALA A 15 3.57 22.62 3.89
CA ALA A 15 4.29 23.91 3.85
C ALA A 15 4.21 24.69 5.19
N THR A 16 3.32 24.32 6.08
CA THR A 16 3.21 24.91 7.41
C THR A 16 3.85 23.95 8.42
N ASP A 17 5.09 24.23 8.80
CA ASP A 17 5.87 23.51 9.85
C ASP A 17 5.27 23.70 11.27
N ALA A 18 3.99 24.05 11.36
CA ALA A 18 3.22 24.11 12.58
C ALA A 18 2.60 22.75 12.84
N ARG A 19 2.94 22.11 13.96
CA ARG A 19 2.21 20.95 14.51
C ARG A 19 0.72 21.21 14.31
N PRO A 20 -0.02 20.33 13.59
CA PRO A 20 -1.46 20.50 13.49
C PRO A 20 -2.02 20.42 14.92
N THR A 21 -2.53 21.51 15.42
CA THR A 21 -3.42 21.51 16.56
C THR A 21 -4.59 20.61 16.18
N LEU A 22 -5.05 19.75 17.08
CA LEU A 22 -6.14 18.77 16.93
C LEU A 22 -7.48 19.35 16.41
N GLU A 23 -7.54 20.63 16.10
CA GLU A 23 -8.74 21.36 15.71
C GLU A 23 -9.07 21.39 14.20
N TYR A 24 -8.25 20.75 13.35
CA TYR A 24 -8.46 20.80 11.89
C TYR A 24 -8.38 19.42 11.21
N ILE A 25 -9.05 18.43 11.77
CA ILE A 25 -9.45 17.26 10.99
C ILE A 25 -10.75 17.69 10.30
N ASP A 26 -10.70 17.79 8.97
CA ASP A 26 -11.89 18.03 8.16
C ASP A 26 -12.92 16.94 8.49
N ASP A 27 -14.10 17.35 8.95
CA ASP A 27 -15.18 16.45 9.35
C ASP A 27 -15.53 15.45 8.23
N ASP A 28 -15.42 15.89 6.97
CA ASP A 28 -15.60 15.05 5.78
C ASP A 28 -14.53 13.95 5.67
N SER A 29 -13.27 14.26 5.97
CA SER A 29 -12.16 13.29 5.93
C SER A 29 -12.29 12.23 7.03
N TYR A 30 -12.71 12.62 8.22
CA TYR A 30 -13.03 11.69 9.30
C TYR A 30 -14.17 10.75 8.92
N HIS A 31 -15.25 11.31 8.38
CA HIS A 31 -16.42 10.54 7.95
C HIS A 31 -16.08 9.54 6.84
N GLU A 32 -15.25 9.94 5.88
CA GLU A 32 -14.76 9.05 4.81
C GLU A 32 -13.97 7.86 5.38
N ALA A 33 -13.05 8.10 6.32
CA ALA A 33 -12.28 7.03 6.95
C ALA A 33 -13.17 6.04 7.70
N GLU A 34 -14.17 6.52 8.46
CA GLU A 34 -15.12 5.65 9.16
C GLU A 34 -15.97 4.81 8.20
N LEU A 35 -16.40 5.41 7.08
CA LEU A 35 -17.12 4.68 6.03
C LEU A 35 -16.25 3.59 5.41
N LEU A 36 -14.99 3.88 5.08
CA LEU A 36 -14.05 2.90 4.54
C LEU A 36 -13.80 1.74 5.52
N LYS A 37 -13.63 2.02 6.81
CA LYS A 37 -13.49 0.99 7.85
C LYS A 37 -14.74 0.10 7.96
N THR A 38 -15.92 0.72 7.92
CA THR A 38 -17.20 0.00 7.98
C THR A 38 -17.35 -0.93 6.78
N ARG A 39 -17.07 -0.46 5.57
CA ARG A 39 -17.11 -1.26 4.35
C ARG A 39 -16.08 -2.40 4.39
N LEU A 40 -14.87 -2.14 4.90
CA LEU A 40 -13.82 -3.15 5.04
C LEU A 40 -14.25 -4.28 5.98
N ALA A 41 -14.91 -3.94 7.09
CA ALA A 41 -15.45 -4.92 8.04
C ALA A 41 -16.63 -5.72 7.46
N ALA A 42 -17.45 -5.11 6.59
CA ALA A 42 -18.60 -5.74 5.97
C ALA A 42 -18.25 -6.67 4.80
N THR A 43 -17.10 -6.45 4.14
CA THR A 43 -16.63 -7.25 3.01
C THR A 43 -16.16 -8.63 3.50
N ARG A 44 -16.76 -9.71 3.00
CA ARG A 44 -16.43 -11.08 3.42
C ARG A 44 -15.24 -11.64 2.65
N PRO A 45 -14.40 -12.48 3.29
CA PRO A 45 -13.38 -13.24 2.59
C PRO A 45 -14.01 -14.17 1.52
N GLY A 46 -13.24 -14.49 0.48
CA GLY A 46 -13.61 -15.43 -0.55
C GLY A 46 -13.76 -14.81 -1.94
N ARG A 47 -13.97 -15.69 -2.93
CA ARG A 47 -14.02 -15.31 -4.35
C ARG A 47 -15.18 -14.39 -4.71
N GLU A 48 -16.31 -14.55 -4.04
CA GLU A 48 -17.54 -13.81 -4.36
C GLU A 48 -17.35 -12.30 -4.19
N GLN A 49 -16.60 -11.89 -3.18
CA GLN A 49 -16.35 -10.47 -2.91
C GLN A 49 -14.92 -10.02 -3.23
N ALA A 50 -14.14 -10.81 -3.97
CA ALA A 50 -12.76 -10.46 -4.28
C ALA A 50 -12.64 -9.16 -5.10
N ALA A 51 -13.50 -8.96 -6.10
CA ALA A 51 -13.51 -7.74 -6.89
C ALA A 51 -13.97 -6.52 -6.08
N GLU A 52 -14.90 -6.69 -5.15
CA GLU A 52 -15.33 -5.63 -4.24
C GLU A 52 -14.23 -5.26 -3.25
N TYR A 53 -13.56 -6.27 -2.69
CA TYR A 53 -12.41 -6.08 -1.81
C TYR A 53 -11.29 -5.30 -2.52
N GLN A 54 -10.94 -5.68 -3.75
CA GLN A 54 -9.93 -4.98 -4.55
C GLN A 54 -10.28 -3.50 -4.78
N ARG A 55 -11.54 -3.21 -5.14
CA ARG A 55 -12.00 -1.82 -5.34
C ARG A 55 -11.93 -1.03 -4.04
N LEU A 56 -12.38 -1.64 -2.94
CA LEU A 56 -12.33 -1.00 -1.62
C LEU A 56 -10.89 -0.74 -1.17
N VAL A 57 -9.97 -1.70 -1.39
CA VAL A 57 -8.55 -1.50 -1.10
C VAL A 57 -7.98 -0.35 -1.94
N LEU A 58 -8.32 -0.26 -3.22
CA LEU A 58 -7.91 0.88 -4.06
C LEU A 58 -8.41 2.22 -3.49
N GLU A 59 -9.67 2.30 -3.06
CA GLU A 59 -10.22 3.51 -2.43
C GLU A 59 -9.45 3.86 -1.14
N ILE A 60 -9.18 2.86 -0.28
CA ILE A 60 -8.40 3.05 0.94
C ILE A 60 -6.98 3.53 0.62
N LEU A 61 -6.29 2.90 -0.32
CA LEU A 61 -4.93 3.29 -0.70
C LEU A 61 -4.87 4.71 -1.28
N ASN A 62 -5.87 5.12 -2.09
CA ASN A 62 -6.01 6.50 -2.55
C ASN A 62 -6.21 7.46 -1.38
N TYR A 63 -7.05 7.10 -0.39
CA TYR A 63 -7.25 7.90 0.82
C TYR A 63 -5.95 8.06 1.61
N LEU A 64 -5.20 6.98 1.80
CA LEU A 64 -4.00 6.93 2.63
C LEU A 64 -2.79 7.62 1.99
N PHE A 65 -2.57 7.40 0.69
CA PHE A 65 -1.29 7.72 0.03
C PHE A 65 -1.39 8.79 -1.05
N SER A 66 -2.55 9.38 -1.32
CA SER A 66 -2.61 10.56 -2.17
C SER A 66 -2.20 11.80 -1.35
N PRO A 67 -1.35 12.68 -1.88
CA PRO A 67 -0.86 12.77 -3.25
C PRO A 67 0.48 12.08 -3.53
N GLU A 68 1.06 11.37 -2.59
CA GLU A 68 2.38 10.74 -2.73
C GLU A 68 2.38 9.65 -3.80
N LEU A 69 1.32 8.86 -3.86
CA LEU A 69 1.06 7.89 -4.92
C LEU A 69 -0.15 8.35 -5.72
N ILE A 70 0.00 8.45 -7.03
CA ILE A 70 -1.01 8.97 -7.94
C ILE A 70 -1.44 7.93 -8.97
N ASP A 71 -2.53 8.22 -9.68
CA ASP A 71 -3.04 7.41 -10.79
C ASP A 71 -3.29 5.93 -10.42
N GLY A 72 -3.85 5.70 -9.23
CA GLY A 72 -4.20 4.35 -8.79
C GLY A 72 -5.15 3.66 -9.78
N GLN A 73 -4.70 2.56 -10.39
CA GLN A 73 -5.45 1.81 -11.40
C GLN A 73 -5.62 0.35 -10.97
N PRO A 74 -6.86 -0.19 -11.04
CA PRO A 74 -7.10 -1.60 -10.80
C PRO A 74 -6.86 -2.42 -12.07
N GLU A 75 -6.47 -3.67 -11.89
CA GLU A 75 -6.46 -4.71 -12.94
C GLU A 75 -5.67 -4.36 -14.20
N VAL A 76 -4.50 -3.75 -14.05
CA VAL A 76 -3.67 -3.38 -15.21
C VAL A 76 -3.08 -4.64 -15.86
N ARG A 77 -3.46 -4.87 -17.12
CA ARG A 77 -2.86 -5.93 -17.94
C ARG A 77 -1.55 -5.46 -18.55
N THR A 78 -0.57 -6.37 -18.63
CA THR A 78 0.63 -6.12 -19.42
C THR A 78 0.28 -5.93 -20.90
N ILE A 79 1.15 -5.24 -21.66
CA ILE A 79 0.94 -4.95 -23.09
C ILE A 79 0.74 -6.23 -23.91
N ASP A 80 1.40 -7.33 -23.53
CA ASP A 80 1.24 -8.66 -24.14
C ASP A 80 0.02 -9.44 -23.62
N GLY A 81 -0.72 -8.89 -22.63
CA GLY A 81 -1.90 -9.48 -22.04
C GLY A 81 -1.66 -10.74 -21.21
N THR A 82 -0.40 -11.14 -20.99
CA THR A 82 -0.03 -12.38 -20.31
C THR A 82 -0.14 -12.28 -18.78
N GLU A 83 -0.01 -11.07 -18.23
CA GLU A 83 -0.06 -10.83 -16.79
C GLU A 83 -1.14 -9.81 -16.45
N ARG A 84 -1.74 -9.97 -15.28
CA ARG A 84 -2.72 -9.06 -14.71
C ARG A 84 -2.26 -8.69 -13.31
N ARG A 85 -2.10 -7.39 -13.07
CA ARG A 85 -1.72 -6.82 -11.78
C ARG A 85 -2.95 -6.23 -11.12
N ASP A 86 -3.07 -6.43 -9.80
CA ASP A 86 -4.28 -6.04 -9.11
C ASP A 86 -4.44 -4.52 -9.03
N ILE A 87 -3.48 -3.82 -8.43
CA ILE A 87 -3.51 -2.36 -8.30
C ILE A 87 -2.10 -1.83 -8.53
N ILE A 88 -1.98 -0.77 -9.31
CA ILE A 88 -0.73 -0.05 -9.49
C ILE A 88 -0.94 1.45 -9.24
N PHE A 89 0.11 2.08 -8.72
CA PHE A 89 0.21 3.53 -8.54
C PHE A 89 1.50 4.04 -9.18
N THR A 90 1.47 5.26 -9.70
CA THR A 90 2.67 6.01 -10.04
C THR A 90 3.26 6.65 -8.78
N ASN A 91 4.55 6.49 -8.57
CA ASN A 91 5.29 7.09 -7.48
C ASN A 91 6.02 8.34 -7.98
N ASP A 92 5.38 9.49 -7.83
CA ASP A 92 5.94 10.81 -8.17
C ASP A 92 6.20 11.64 -6.90
N SER A 93 6.50 10.97 -5.79
CA SER A 93 6.63 11.59 -4.49
C SER A 93 8.05 12.08 -4.21
N ASP A 94 8.14 13.25 -3.57
CA ASP A 94 9.36 13.78 -2.96
C ASP A 94 9.48 13.41 -1.47
N GLU A 95 8.48 12.71 -0.92
CA GLU A 95 8.51 12.22 0.46
C GLU A 95 9.59 11.15 0.64
N SER A 96 10.35 11.26 1.72
CA SER A 96 11.60 10.52 1.94
C SER A 96 11.47 8.99 1.79
N PHE A 97 10.33 8.40 2.15
CA PHE A 97 10.13 6.96 2.01
C PHE A 97 9.85 6.57 0.55
N TRP A 98 8.95 7.26 -0.12
CA TRP A 98 8.58 6.94 -1.50
C TRP A 98 9.70 7.31 -2.47
N ASP A 99 10.44 8.40 -2.22
CA ASP A 99 11.68 8.71 -2.95
C ASP A 99 12.74 7.60 -2.76
N TYR A 100 12.91 7.10 -1.53
CA TYR A 100 13.76 5.94 -1.28
C TYR A 100 13.30 4.70 -2.06
N VAL A 101 12.00 4.41 -2.12
CA VAL A 101 11.44 3.30 -2.90
C VAL A 101 11.75 3.47 -4.38
N ARG A 102 11.60 4.69 -4.91
CA ARG A 102 11.93 5.01 -6.30
C ARG A 102 13.41 4.78 -6.62
N THR A 103 14.31 5.22 -5.74
CA THR A 103 15.75 5.18 -5.99
C THR A 103 16.41 3.85 -5.64
N ALA A 104 16.02 3.22 -4.52
CA ALA A 104 16.65 1.98 -4.04
C ALA A 104 16.00 0.70 -4.60
N HIS A 105 14.74 0.79 -5.06
CA HIS A 105 13.97 -0.34 -5.58
C HIS A 105 13.47 -0.14 -7.01
N ASP A 106 13.92 0.90 -7.72
CA ASP A 106 13.42 1.30 -9.05
C ASP A 106 11.88 1.44 -9.08
N GLY A 107 11.30 1.86 -7.95
CA GLY A 107 9.87 1.90 -7.72
C GLY A 107 9.20 3.16 -8.26
N ILE A 108 9.34 3.43 -9.57
CA ILE A 108 8.55 4.45 -10.28
C ILE A 108 7.07 4.07 -10.28
N VAL A 109 6.80 2.77 -10.28
CA VAL A 109 5.47 2.19 -10.09
C VAL A 109 5.46 1.40 -8.80
N VAL A 110 4.44 1.57 -7.98
CA VAL A 110 4.20 0.76 -6.77
C VAL A 110 3.03 -0.17 -7.02
N MET A 111 3.27 -1.47 -6.87
CA MET A 111 2.25 -2.50 -7.06
C MET A 111 1.71 -2.98 -5.72
N PHE A 112 0.37 -3.08 -5.66
CA PHE A 112 -0.34 -3.72 -4.57
C PHE A 112 -1.11 -4.92 -5.12
N GLU A 113 -0.78 -6.10 -4.63
CA GLU A 113 -1.51 -7.35 -4.89
C GLU A 113 -2.57 -7.54 -3.80
N THR A 114 -3.81 -7.82 -4.15
CA THR A 114 -4.90 -7.99 -3.17
C THR A 114 -5.30 -9.46 -3.04
N LYS A 115 -5.43 -9.94 -1.83
CA LYS A 115 -5.84 -11.30 -1.53
C LYS A 115 -7.00 -11.31 -0.55
N ASN A 116 -8.21 -11.50 -1.08
CA ASN A 116 -9.43 -11.62 -0.28
C ASN A 116 -9.63 -13.05 0.28
N THR A 117 -8.60 -13.58 0.94
CA THR A 117 -8.60 -14.91 1.56
C THR A 117 -8.17 -14.80 3.02
N ASP A 118 -8.65 -15.72 3.86
CA ASP A 118 -8.28 -15.73 5.28
C ASP A 118 -6.79 -15.97 5.50
N GLU A 119 -6.16 -16.73 4.62
CA GLU A 119 -4.73 -17.02 4.66
C GLU A 119 -4.04 -16.64 3.34
N LEU A 120 -2.85 -16.06 3.46
CA LEU A 120 -1.95 -15.86 2.33
C LEU A 120 -1.29 -17.18 1.97
N ASP A 121 -1.21 -17.49 0.68
CA ASP A 121 -0.57 -18.70 0.17
C ASP A 121 0.78 -18.42 -0.52
N ILE A 122 1.56 -19.50 -0.73
CA ILE A 122 2.87 -19.41 -1.39
C ILE A 122 2.72 -18.98 -2.86
N ALA A 123 1.63 -19.39 -3.52
CA ALA A 123 1.40 -19.05 -4.93
C ALA A 123 1.28 -17.53 -5.11
N ALA A 124 0.56 -16.85 -4.22
CA ALA A 124 0.44 -15.39 -4.23
C ALA A 124 1.80 -14.68 -4.04
N ILE A 125 2.63 -15.18 -3.11
CA ILE A 125 3.98 -14.63 -2.87
C ILE A 125 4.85 -14.81 -4.12
N ASN A 126 4.85 -16.00 -4.71
CA ASN A 126 5.63 -16.29 -5.91
C ASN A 126 5.15 -15.47 -7.12
N GLN A 127 3.83 -15.32 -7.28
CA GLN A 127 3.23 -14.47 -8.33
C GLN A 127 3.68 -13.02 -8.18
N THR A 128 3.54 -12.45 -6.98
CA THR A 128 4.03 -11.10 -6.69
C THR A 128 5.53 -10.98 -7.01
N ALA A 129 6.35 -11.93 -6.55
CA ALA A 129 7.79 -11.94 -6.81
C ALA A 129 8.11 -11.99 -8.32
N THR A 130 7.30 -12.66 -9.13
CA THR A 130 7.49 -12.74 -10.59
C THR A 130 7.22 -11.39 -11.25
N TYR A 131 6.26 -10.63 -10.76
CA TYR A 131 5.95 -9.30 -11.30
C TYR A 131 7.01 -8.24 -10.99
N LEU A 132 7.76 -8.41 -9.89
CA LEU A 132 8.80 -7.47 -9.50
C LEU A 132 10.05 -7.62 -10.37
N GLY A 133 10.54 -6.51 -10.92
CA GLY A 133 11.70 -6.44 -11.79
C GLY A 133 11.85 -5.06 -12.42
N ASP A 134 12.62 -4.95 -13.48
CA ASP A 134 13.04 -3.67 -14.07
C ASP A 134 11.90 -2.76 -14.55
N ARG A 135 10.70 -3.32 -14.82
CA ARG A 135 9.56 -2.55 -15.34
C ARG A 135 8.67 -1.96 -14.26
N ILE A 136 8.59 -2.59 -13.08
CA ILE A 136 7.68 -2.20 -11.99
C ILE A 136 8.46 -1.73 -10.77
N GLY A 137 9.73 -2.10 -10.72
CA GLY A 137 10.53 -1.95 -9.54
C GLY A 137 10.59 -3.26 -8.73
N ARG A 138 11.42 -3.23 -7.71
CA ARG A 138 11.77 -4.40 -6.89
C ARG A 138 11.06 -4.43 -5.53
N MET A 139 10.08 -3.55 -5.32
CA MET A 139 9.25 -3.56 -4.13
C MET A 139 7.77 -3.69 -4.50
N GLY A 140 7.10 -4.67 -3.89
CA GLY A 140 5.65 -4.86 -4.00
C GLY A 140 5.02 -4.99 -2.62
N ILE A 141 3.71 -4.80 -2.56
CA ILE A 141 2.94 -4.87 -1.33
C ILE A 141 1.78 -5.83 -1.54
N ILE A 142 1.63 -6.84 -0.68
CA ILE A 142 0.47 -7.73 -0.69
C ILE A 142 -0.51 -7.27 0.40
N VAL A 143 -1.73 -6.96 0.00
CA VAL A 143 -2.82 -6.61 0.91
C VAL A 143 -3.66 -7.86 1.18
N THR A 144 -3.79 -8.23 2.45
CA THR A 144 -4.42 -9.48 2.91
C THR A 144 -5.48 -9.21 3.96
N ARG A 145 -6.40 -10.16 4.16
CA ARG A 145 -7.39 -10.06 5.25
C ARG A 145 -6.72 -10.12 6.63
N ASN A 146 -5.82 -11.09 6.80
CA ASN A 146 -5.11 -11.34 8.05
C ASN A 146 -3.60 -11.21 7.88
N SER A 147 -2.88 -11.01 8.98
CA SER A 147 -1.42 -11.04 8.97
C SER A 147 -0.91 -12.43 8.53
N PRO A 148 0.13 -12.49 7.68
CA PRO A 148 0.70 -13.77 7.25
C PRO A 148 1.14 -14.63 8.43
N SER A 149 0.97 -15.95 8.30
CA SER A 149 1.54 -16.93 9.23
C SER A 149 3.08 -16.86 9.22
N ASP A 150 3.74 -17.43 10.25
CA ASP A 150 5.20 -17.41 10.32
C ASP A 150 5.86 -18.17 9.16
N ALA A 151 5.20 -19.19 8.64
CA ALA A 151 5.65 -19.90 7.44
C ALA A 151 5.63 -18.97 6.21
N MET A 152 4.58 -18.19 6.04
CA MET A 152 4.46 -17.22 4.95
C MET A 152 5.43 -16.05 5.11
N LYS A 153 5.65 -15.56 6.34
CA LYS A 153 6.70 -14.56 6.61
C LYS A 153 8.09 -15.07 6.19
N LYS A 154 8.44 -16.31 6.57
CA LYS A 154 9.71 -16.93 6.15
C LYS A 154 9.81 -17.02 4.62
N LYS A 155 8.72 -17.38 3.93
CA LYS A 155 8.70 -17.42 2.47
C LYS A 155 8.88 -16.03 1.85
N ILE A 156 8.22 -15.00 2.38
CA ILE A 156 8.38 -13.61 1.95
C ILE A 156 9.85 -13.17 2.11
N PHE A 157 10.45 -13.46 3.26
CA PHE A 157 11.87 -13.15 3.50
C PHE A 157 12.78 -13.88 2.50
N SER A 158 12.48 -15.13 2.13
CA SER A 158 13.30 -15.86 1.17
C SER A 158 13.33 -15.24 -0.23
N VAL A 159 12.28 -14.52 -0.63
CA VAL A 159 12.26 -13.76 -1.89
C VAL A 159 13.29 -12.63 -1.89
N GLY A 160 13.56 -12.04 -0.73
CA GLY A 160 14.56 -10.97 -0.55
C GLY A 160 16.01 -11.42 -0.43
N ASN A 161 16.29 -12.74 -0.53
CA ASN A 161 17.66 -13.28 -0.37
C ASN A 161 18.55 -13.14 -1.60
N ASP A 162 18.01 -12.65 -2.72
CA ASP A 162 18.83 -12.38 -3.89
C ASP A 162 19.87 -11.29 -3.59
N SER A 163 21.02 -11.41 -4.24
CA SER A 163 22.09 -10.42 -4.12
C SER A 163 21.67 -9.08 -4.74
N ALA A 164 22.14 -7.99 -4.18
CA ALA A 164 22.02 -6.71 -4.88
C ALA A 164 22.70 -6.80 -6.26
N PRO A 165 22.16 -6.16 -7.32
CA PRO A 165 21.05 -5.22 -7.33
C PRO A 165 19.64 -5.83 -7.41
N ASN A 166 19.51 -7.14 -7.59
CA ASN A 166 18.23 -7.82 -7.89
C ASN A 166 17.36 -8.11 -6.67
N ARG A 167 17.73 -7.63 -5.48
CA ARG A 167 16.99 -7.90 -4.25
C ARG A 167 15.58 -7.35 -4.31
N LYS A 168 14.61 -8.26 -4.32
CA LYS A 168 13.19 -7.93 -4.25
C LYS A 168 12.75 -7.76 -2.79
N VAL A 169 11.76 -6.92 -2.57
CA VAL A 169 11.10 -6.73 -1.27
C VAL A 169 9.61 -6.89 -1.44
N ILE A 170 8.99 -7.72 -0.64
CA ILE A 170 7.54 -7.84 -0.55
C ILE A 170 7.14 -7.45 0.87
N LEU A 171 6.34 -6.41 1.00
CA LEU A 171 5.69 -6.05 2.26
C LEU A 171 4.28 -6.63 2.30
N THR A 172 3.71 -6.72 3.49
CA THR A 172 2.32 -7.12 3.66
C THR A 172 1.56 -6.09 4.48
N LEU A 173 0.34 -5.79 4.06
CA LEU A 173 -0.63 -5.00 4.81
C LEU A 173 -1.84 -5.89 5.06
N SER A 174 -2.25 -6.02 6.33
CA SER A 174 -3.51 -6.68 6.67
C SER A 174 -4.63 -5.67 6.82
N ASP A 175 -5.89 -6.13 6.86
CA ASP A 175 -7.03 -5.28 7.19
C ASP A 175 -6.87 -4.54 8.51
N ALA A 176 -6.19 -5.15 9.49
CA ALA A 176 -5.85 -4.48 10.75
C ALA A 176 -4.93 -3.28 10.49
N HIS A 177 -3.88 -3.45 9.67
CA HIS A 177 -2.99 -2.35 9.30
C HIS A 177 -3.73 -1.24 8.53
N LEU A 178 -4.65 -1.60 7.62
CA LEU A 178 -5.44 -0.60 6.90
C LEU A 178 -6.32 0.23 7.85
N ARG A 179 -6.97 -0.42 8.83
CA ARG A 179 -7.75 0.28 9.87
C ARG A 179 -6.88 1.19 10.73
N ASP A 180 -5.73 0.70 11.19
CA ASP A 180 -4.78 1.48 11.99
C ASP A 180 -4.29 2.72 11.22
N LEU A 181 -4.05 2.58 9.91
CA LEU A 181 -3.64 3.67 9.04
C LEU A 181 -4.76 4.70 8.82
N LEU A 182 -6.00 4.26 8.65
CA LEU A 182 -7.17 5.14 8.58
C LEU A 182 -7.35 5.92 9.90
N ASP A 183 -7.22 5.24 11.05
CA ASP A 183 -7.26 5.88 12.37
C ASP A 183 -6.10 6.84 12.58
N LEU A 184 -4.91 6.51 12.04
CA LEU A 184 -3.74 7.39 12.09
C LEU A 184 -4.00 8.69 11.31
N CYS A 185 -4.59 8.61 10.11
CA CYS A 185 -4.98 9.79 9.33
C CYS A 185 -5.98 10.66 10.08
N CYS A 186 -6.99 10.04 10.73
CA CYS A 186 -7.95 10.76 11.56
C CYS A 186 -7.31 11.52 12.73
N LYS A 187 -6.13 11.11 13.16
CA LYS A 187 -5.33 11.76 14.22
C LYS A 187 -4.27 12.72 13.69
N GLY A 188 -4.28 13.02 12.38
CA GLY A 188 -3.29 13.89 11.73
C GLY A 188 -1.90 13.25 11.56
N GLY A 189 -1.79 11.92 11.71
CA GLY A 189 -0.55 11.20 11.50
C GLY A 189 -0.27 10.91 10.01
N SER A 190 0.97 10.57 9.68
CA SER A 190 1.41 10.30 8.30
C SER A 190 1.46 8.79 8.01
N PRO A 191 0.64 8.29 7.06
CA PRO A 191 0.72 6.91 6.57
C PRO A 191 2.08 6.59 5.95
N THR A 192 2.70 7.53 5.24
CA THR A 192 4.03 7.39 4.65
C THR A 192 5.09 7.16 5.72
N THR A 193 5.05 7.91 6.81
CA THR A 193 5.96 7.69 7.97
C THR A 193 5.72 6.32 8.61
N TRP A 194 4.48 5.87 8.70
CA TRP A 194 4.15 4.55 9.20
C TRP A 194 4.71 3.46 8.27
N MET A 195 4.53 3.60 6.95
CA MET A 195 5.10 2.69 5.96
C MET A 195 6.63 2.60 6.05
N GLN A 196 7.30 3.72 6.27
CA GLN A 196 8.75 3.74 6.47
C GLN A 196 9.17 2.90 7.70
N LYS A 197 8.45 3.03 8.82
CA LYS A 197 8.70 2.24 10.03
C LYS A 197 8.42 0.76 9.78
N HIS A 198 7.33 0.43 9.10
CA HIS A 198 6.97 -0.94 8.74
C HIS A 198 8.02 -1.58 7.82
N TYR A 199 8.50 -0.86 6.83
CA TYR A 199 9.60 -1.29 5.97
C TYR A 199 10.90 -1.53 6.77
N ARG A 200 11.27 -0.63 7.67
CA ARG A 200 12.46 -0.80 8.51
C ARG A 200 12.36 -2.02 9.40
N ALA A 201 11.21 -2.23 10.04
CA ALA A 201 10.96 -3.41 10.86
C ALA A 201 11.11 -4.71 10.05
N PHE A 202 10.54 -4.74 8.83
CA PHE A 202 10.73 -5.85 7.91
C PHE A 202 12.21 -6.10 7.60
N ARG A 203 12.97 -5.05 7.27
CA ARG A 203 14.39 -5.15 6.90
C ARG A 203 15.27 -5.62 8.05
N THR A 204 14.95 -5.25 9.28
CA THR A 204 15.70 -5.69 10.48
C THR A 204 15.36 -7.12 10.89
N ALA A 205 14.18 -7.63 10.53
CA ALA A 205 13.80 -9.02 10.79
C ALA A 205 14.49 -10.05 9.84
N ILE A 206 15.15 -9.59 8.77
CA ILE A 206 15.86 -10.44 7.77
C ILE A 206 17.32 -10.74 8.19
N GLN A 207 17.82 -10.16 9.28
CA GLN A 207 19.21 -10.34 9.74
C GLN A 207 19.43 -11.65 10.46
#